data_c2c72fe754f2d32a9fee2497254e75af
#
_entry.id   c2c72fe754f2d32a9fee2497254e75af
#
_cell.length_a   1.000
_cell.length_b   1.000
_cell.length_c   1.000
_cell.angle_alpha   90.00
_cell.angle_beta   90.00
_cell.angle_gamma   90.00
#
_symmetry.space_group_name_H-M   'P 1'
#
loop_
_entity.id
_entity.type
_entity.pdbx_description
1 polymer ?
#
loop_
_entity_poly.entity_id
_entity_poly.type
_entity_poly.pdbx_seq_one_letter_code
_entity_poly.pdbx_strand_id
1 'polypeptide(L)'
;MKQRRKSSCPWQIILLLGLGLPLAAQYREYYLSGQIQDMQKKPLPGVEISLFETDSSLTFSADTNKEGKFKFPGLPHGTYQATISKSGYESKTVEWKFETPQEKMLRVEIPLIMLASSQEVLQMEQNKQMKKALEEATEKIRGQDYDGALVILNKALQADPKNANALYLSGLSNAKKKNFPAAKAALEQVTALTPDFAPAHFQLGICYQQTDEKEKALAQYREVMRLDPANLDNYFNATLILVQLNQPQEALENCLKILQARPDDPDVNEMAGQCQLQLGDYAKALAYFEKALAFSQDEAKKKLLNELIAGLRKSTLPK
;
A
#
# COMPACT_ATOMS: atom_id res chain seq x y z
N MET A 1 24.03 44.81 0.96
CA MET A 1 25.28 44.11 1.18
C MET A 1 25.47 43.94 2.70
N LYS A 2 25.11 42.79 3.27
CA LYS A 2 25.32 42.48 4.68
C LYS A 2 26.64 41.71 4.82
N GLN A 3 27.61 42.32 5.50
CA GLN A 3 28.91 41.70 5.77
C GLN A 3 28.75 40.51 6.73
N ARG A 4 29.17 39.33 6.27
CA ARG A 4 29.34 38.13 7.12
C ARG A 4 30.63 38.30 7.97
N ARG A 5 30.49 38.46 9.29
CA ARG A 5 31.64 38.31 10.20
C ARG A 5 31.79 36.83 10.58
N LYS A 6 32.84 36.21 10.10
CA LYS A 6 33.37 34.95 10.67
C LYS A 6 34.03 35.32 12.00
N SER A 7 33.50 34.81 13.12
CA SER A 7 34.11 34.99 14.43
C SER A 7 35.28 34.03 14.60
N SER A 8 36.48 34.44 14.16
CA SER A 8 37.73 33.98 14.77
C SER A 8 38.01 34.91 15.94
N CYS A 9 37.84 34.41 17.14
CA CYS A 9 38.23 35.16 18.36
C CYS A 9 39.73 35.31 18.46
N PRO A 10 40.28 36.57 18.53
CA PRO A 10 41.47 36.84 19.28
C PRO A 10 41.07 37.61 20.55
N TRP A 11 41.53 37.13 21.67
CA TRP A 11 41.49 37.83 22.95
C TRP A 11 42.26 39.12 22.87
N GLN A 12 41.57 40.26 22.82
CA GLN A 12 42.16 41.55 23.18
C GLN A 12 41.57 41.99 24.51
N ILE A 13 42.39 41.85 25.54
CA ILE A 13 42.15 42.41 26.87
C ILE A 13 42.39 43.92 26.74
N ILE A 14 41.35 44.72 26.84
CA ILE A 14 41.44 46.18 27.08
C ILE A 14 41.33 46.37 28.58
N LEU A 15 42.50 46.68 29.19
CA LEU A 15 42.58 47.14 30.56
C LEU A 15 42.10 48.61 30.64
N LEU A 16 40.89 48.86 31.15
CA LEU A 16 40.46 50.17 31.60
C LEU A 16 40.45 50.19 33.14
N LEU A 17 41.42 50.88 33.67
CA LEU A 17 41.52 51.21 35.11
C LEU A 17 40.45 52.24 35.47
N GLY A 18 39.70 51.95 36.52
CA GLY A 18 39.16 52.97 37.45
C GLY A 18 37.64 53.17 37.44
N LEU A 19 37.10 52.71 38.49
CA LEU A 19 35.95 53.12 39.29
C LEU A 19 35.02 51.90 39.57
N GLY A 20 34.91 51.59 40.87
CA GLY A 20 34.19 50.45 41.40
C GLY A 20 32.75 50.33 40.87
N LEU A 21 32.58 49.35 39.99
CA LEU A 21 31.31 48.78 39.65
C LEU A 21 31.15 47.46 40.41
N PRO A 22 29.94 47.14 40.87
CA PRO A 22 29.71 45.93 41.64
C PRO A 22 30.05 44.70 40.82
N LEU A 23 30.55 43.70 41.52
CA LEU A 23 30.93 42.40 41.02
C LEU A 23 30.26 42.01 39.72
N ALA A 24 31.06 41.74 38.72
CA ALA A 24 30.69 41.17 37.45
C ALA A 24 29.45 40.28 37.59
N ALA A 25 28.39 40.65 36.93
CA ALA A 25 27.34 39.71 36.61
C ALA A 25 28.04 38.52 35.94
N GLN A 26 28.13 37.41 36.65
CA GLN A 26 28.72 36.20 36.12
C GLN A 26 27.85 35.81 34.93
N TYR A 27 28.33 36.02 33.70
CA TYR A 27 27.63 35.59 32.50
C TYR A 27 27.46 34.08 32.63
N ARG A 28 26.21 33.66 32.71
CA ARG A 28 25.81 32.27 32.73
C ARG A 28 25.54 31.87 31.31
N GLU A 29 26.21 30.86 30.85
CA GLU A 29 26.24 30.44 29.43
C GLU A 29 25.82 29.01 29.28
N TYR A 30 25.20 28.71 28.13
CA TYR A 30 24.90 27.34 27.72
C TYR A 30 25.98 26.77 26.83
N TYR A 31 26.37 25.54 27.09
CA TYR A 31 27.11 24.72 26.17
C TYR A 31 26.16 23.78 25.46
N LEU A 32 25.82 24.09 24.21
CA LEU A 32 24.87 23.33 23.43
C LEU A 32 25.63 22.36 22.53
N SER A 33 25.15 21.12 22.45
CA SER A 33 25.68 20.10 21.52
C SER A 33 24.52 19.24 20.99
N GLY A 34 24.74 18.61 19.83
CA GLY A 34 23.79 17.69 19.25
C GLY A 34 24.38 16.95 18.06
N GLN A 35 23.56 16.13 17.41
CA GLN A 35 23.93 15.36 16.24
C GLN A 35 22.84 15.45 15.18
N ILE A 36 23.26 15.45 13.90
CA ILE A 36 22.37 15.46 12.73
C ILE A 36 22.69 14.24 11.85
N GLN A 37 21.64 13.56 11.43
CA GLN A 37 21.71 12.39 10.55
C GLN A 37 20.69 12.52 9.39
N ASP A 38 20.88 11.73 8.33
CA ASP A 38 19.86 11.56 7.30
C ASP A 38 18.77 10.55 7.74
N MET A 39 17.79 10.33 6.88
CA MET A 39 16.69 9.39 7.15
C MET A 39 17.17 7.92 7.20
N GLN A 40 18.35 7.61 6.66
CA GLN A 40 19.02 6.31 6.74
C GLN A 40 19.91 6.17 7.98
N LYS A 41 19.84 7.14 8.91
CA LYS A 41 20.65 7.20 10.16
C LYS A 41 22.15 7.39 9.93
N LYS A 42 22.54 7.88 8.75
CA LYS A 42 23.93 8.19 8.44
C LYS A 42 24.28 9.60 8.95
N PRO A 43 25.39 9.80 9.67
CA PRO A 43 25.82 11.13 10.10
C PRO A 43 25.97 12.10 8.93
N LEU A 44 25.48 13.32 9.10
CA LEU A 44 25.56 14.38 8.08
C LEU A 44 26.62 15.42 8.45
N PRO A 45 27.81 15.40 7.83
CA PRO A 45 28.81 16.44 7.98
C PRO A 45 28.46 17.68 7.17
N GLY A 46 28.97 18.85 7.62
CA GLY A 46 28.82 20.12 6.91
C GLY A 46 27.34 20.57 6.79
N VAL A 47 26.52 20.28 7.81
CA VAL A 47 25.22 20.90 8.00
C VAL A 47 25.43 22.21 8.74
N GLU A 48 24.97 23.31 8.17
CA GLU A 48 25.00 24.63 8.82
C GLU A 48 23.83 24.73 9.81
N ILE A 49 24.13 25.07 11.05
CA ILE A 49 23.15 25.41 12.08
C ILE A 49 23.31 26.89 12.39
N SER A 50 22.30 27.69 12.10
CA SER A 50 22.25 29.10 12.39
C SER A 50 21.20 29.36 13.50
N LEU A 51 21.63 29.96 14.58
CA LEU A 51 20.78 30.34 15.72
C LEU A 51 20.54 31.85 15.67
N PHE A 52 19.31 32.26 15.60
CA PHE A 52 18.90 33.65 15.72
C PHE A 52 18.19 33.84 17.08
N GLU A 53 18.80 34.63 17.95
CA GLU A 53 18.23 34.98 19.24
C GLU A 53 17.17 36.10 19.06
N THR A 54 15.94 35.83 19.51
CA THR A 54 14.78 36.67 19.16
C THR A 54 14.75 38.03 19.85
N ASP A 55 15.31 38.16 21.07
CA ASP A 55 15.24 39.37 21.85
C ASP A 55 16.42 40.34 21.57
N SER A 56 17.62 39.79 21.40
CA SER A 56 18.82 40.61 21.15
C SER A 56 19.21 40.69 19.68
N SER A 57 18.58 39.93 18.82
CA SER A 57 18.90 39.81 17.38
C SER A 57 20.35 39.27 17.09
N LEU A 58 20.95 38.60 18.06
CA LEU A 58 22.27 37.97 17.91
C LEU A 58 22.14 36.70 17.07
N THR A 59 23.15 36.46 16.25
CA THR A 59 23.23 35.24 15.41
C THR A 59 24.48 34.45 15.72
N PHE A 60 24.33 33.16 15.93
CA PHE A 60 25.42 32.21 16.12
C PHE A 60 25.35 31.17 15.02
N SER A 61 26.48 30.62 14.58
CA SER A 61 26.51 29.55 13.60
C SER A 61 27.53 28.48 13.93
N ALA A 62 27.23 27.26 13.57
CA ALA A 62 28.13 26.12 13.67
C ALA A 62 27.87 25.14 12.55
N ASP A 63 28.91 24.44 12.12
CA ASP A 63 28.78 23.34 11.15
C ASP A 63 28.96 21.99 11.87
N THR A 64 28.28 20.95 11.33
CA THR A 64 28.51 19.59 11.81
C THR A 64 29.86 19.04 11.32
N ASN A 65 30.55 18.30 12.20
CA ASN A 65 31.78 17.58 11.89
C ASN A 65 31.53 16.28 11.09
N LYS A 66 32.54 15.45 10.89
CA LYS A 66 32.47 14.18 10.15
C LYS A 66 31.51 13.17 10.77
N GLU A 67 31.31 13.22 12.09
CA GLU A 67 30.34 12.40 12.82
C GLU A 67 28.95 13.03 12.89
N GLY A 68 28.66 14.10 12.14
CA GLY A 68 27.39 14.83 12.17
C GLY A 68 27.15 15.62 13.46
N LYS A 69 28.18 15.80 14.31
CA LYS A 69 28.04 16.48 15.60
C LYS A 69 28.34 17.97 15.48
N PHE A 70 27.56 18.78 16.20
CA PHE A 70 27.76 20.21 16.32
C PHE A 70 27.87 20.67 17.80
N LYS A 71 28.42 21.87 18.01
CA LYS A 71 28.60 22.47 19.34
C LYS A 71 28.50 23.98 19.25
N PHE A 72 27.84 24.58 20.25
CA PHE A 72 27.82 26.01 20.50
C PHE A 72 28.33 26.26 21.94
N PRO A 73 29.56 26.70 22.12
CA PRO A 73 30.06 27.09 23.44
C PRO A 73 29.63 28.53 23.75
N GLY A 74 29.13 28.78 24.95
CA GLY A 74 28.91 30.13 25.46
C GLY A 74 27.65 30.83 24.90
N LEU A 75 26.54 30.13 24.73
CA LEU A 75 25.27 30.75 24.36
C LEU A 75 24.63 31.43 25.57
N PRO A 76 24.18 32.69 25.46
CA PRO A 76 23.33 33.34 26.46
C PRO A 76 22.00 32.58 26.66
N HIS A 77 21.31 32.87 27.76
CA HIS A 77 19.91 32.48 27.90
C HIS A 77 19.06 33.30 26.92
N GLY A 78 18.00 32.71 26.43
CA GLY A 78 17.12 33.35 25.44
C GLY A 78 16.33 32.34 24.61
N THR A 79 15.53 32.89 23.71
CA THR A 79 14.78 32.08 22.71
C THR A 79 15.47 32.18 21.37
N TYR A 80 15.79 31.04 20.82
CA TYR A 80 16.53 30.91 19.56
C TYR A 80 15.71 30.25 18.50
N GLN A 81 15.62 30.86 17.31
CA GLN A 81 15.20 30.19 16.10
C GLN A 81 16.42 29.51 15.48
N ALA A 82 16.46 28.19 15.57
CA ALA A 82 17.51 27.36 14.98
C ALA A 82 17.13 26.97 13.56
N THR A 83 17.86 27.48 12.58
CA THR A 83 17.73 27.06 11.18
C THR A 83 18.84 26.09 10.85
N ILE A 84 18.47 24.90 10.42
CA ILE A 84 19.37 23.80 10.10
C ILE A 84 19.26 23.56 8.60
N SER A 85 20.36 23.75 7.88
CA SER A 85 20.37 23.70 6.43
C SER A 85 21.57 22.99 5.86
N LYS A 86 21.38 22.30 4.75
CA LYS A 86 22.43 21.66 3.96
C LYS A 86 21.97 21.57 2.49
N SER A 87 22.89 21.83 1.57
CA SER A 87 22.58 21.67 0.15
C SER A 87 22.16 20.25 -0.17
N GLY A 88 21.02 20.08 -0.88
CA GLY A 88 20.42 18.79 -1.21
C GLY A 88 19.53 18.19 -0.13
N TYR A 89 19.31 18.91 0.97
CA TYR A 89 18.41 18.50 2.05
C TYR A 89 17.37 19.59 2.34
N GLU A 90 16.21 19.18 2.86
CA GLU A 90 15.21 20.14 3.31
C GLU A 90 15.70 20.87 4.58
N SER A 91 15.54 22.21 4.57
CA SER A 91 15.89 23.01 5.74
C SER A 91 14.84 22.86 6.83
N LYS A 92 15.30 22.75 8.07
CA LYS A 92 14.43 22.62 9.25
C LYS A 92 14.63 23.81 10.16
N THR A 93 13.51 24.43 10.59
CA THR A 93 13.53 25.47 11.61
C THR A 93 12.91 24.93 12.90
N VAL A 94 13.58 25.13 14.03
CA VAL A 94 13.16 24.67 15.35
C VAL A 94 13.38 25.81 16.32
N GLU A 95 12.45 26.00 17.26
CA GLU A 95 12.62 26.93 18.35
C GLU A 95 13.29 26.23 19.55
N TRP A 96 14.34 26.83 20.08
CA TRP A 96 15.03 26.39 21.30
C TRP A 96 14.96 27.49 22.33
N LYS A 97 14.43 27.18 23.52
CA LYS A 97 14.27 28.14 24.62
C LYS A 97 15.15 27.73 25.79
N PHE A 98 16.03 28.64 26.22
CA PHE A 98 16.93 28.44 27.33
C PHE A 98 16.63 29.48 28.40
N GLU A 99 16.17 29.03 29.57
CA GLU A 99 15.91 29.87 30.72
C GLU A 99 17.23 30.30 31.39
N THR A 100 17.22 31.30 32.25
CA THR A 100 18.42 31.74 32.97
C THR A 100 19.03 30.57 33.77
N PRO A 101 20.24 30.10 33.47
CA PRO A 101 20.80 28.92 34.11
C PRO A 101 21.12 29.22 35.57
N GLN A 102 20.87 28.25 36.43
CA GLN A 102 21.23 28.37 37.87
C GLN A 102 22.74 28.21 38.10
N GLU A 103 23.41 27.46 37.22
CA GLU A 103 24.86 27.23 37.23
C GLU A 103 25.60 28.18 36.29
N LYS A 104 26.90 28.36 36.51
CA LYS A 104 27.75 29.23 35.66
C LYS A 104 27.80 28.76 34.19
N MET A 105 27.76 27.45 33.97
CA MET A 105 27.70 26.84 32.64
C MET A 105 26.82 25.61 32.70
N LEU A 106 25.80 25.57 31.87
CA LEU A 106 24.90 24.42 31.75
C LEU A 106 25.12 23.74 30.40
N ARG A 107 25.35 22.42 30.44
CA ARG A 107 25.45 21.59 29.20
C ARG A 107 24.09 21.09 28.82
N VAL A 108 23.69 21.35 27.57
CA VAL A 108 22.46 20.88 27.01
C VAL A 108 22.75 20.07 25.75
N GLU A 109 22.24 18.87 25.69
CA GLU A 109 22.30 18.02 24.51
C GLU A 109 20.96 18.07 23.77
N ILE A 110 21.01 18.52 22.52
CA ILE A 110 19.84 18.57 21.67
C ILE A 110 19.55 17.15 21.17
N PRO A 111 18.28 16.71 21.21
CA PRO A 111 17.89 15.42 20.64
C PRO A 111 18.32 15.29 19.19
N LEU A 112 18.55 14.05 18.74
CA LEU A 112 18.95 13.73 17.38
C LEU A 112 18.02 14.39 16.36
N ILE A 113 18.60 15.13 15.42
CA ILE A 113 17.86 15.78 14.32
C ILE A 113 18.09 14.95 13.06
N MET A 114 16.99 14.60 12.40
CA MET A 114 17.03 13.91 11.10
C MET A 114 16.60 14.89 10.01
N LEU A 115 17.39 14.93 8.93
CA LEU A 115 17.05 15.71 7.73
C LEU A 115 16.73 14.76 6.58
N ALA A 116 15.64 15.05 5.87
CA ALA A 116 15.30 14.38 4.64
C ALA A 116 16.00 15.07 3.46
N SER A 117 16.53 14.31 2.52
CA SER A 117 17.02 14.89 1.27
C SER A 117 15.85 15.47 0.47
N SER A 118 16.12 16.45 -0.37
CA SER A 118 15.10 17.05 -1.23
C SER A 118 14.43 16.00 -2.14
N GLN A 119 15.16 14.96 -2.54
CA GLN A 119 14.63 13.85 -3.32
C GLN A 119 13.70 12.98 -2.49
N GLU A 120 14.03 12.68 -1.23
CA GLU A 120 13.16 11.91 -0.32
C GLU A 120 11.86 12.66 -0.02
N VAL A 121 11.93 13.98 0.21
CA VAL A 121 10.74 14.81 0.42
C VAL A 121 9.83 14.78 -0.80
N LEU A 122 10.40 14.94 -2.01
CA LEU A 122 9.64 14.84 -3.26
C LEU A 122 8.99 13.46 -3.41
N GLN A 123 9.73 12.39 -3.11
CA GLN A 123 9.20 11.03 -3.16
C GLN A 123 8.09 10.80 -2.13
N MET A 124 8.24 11.33 -0.91
CA MET A 124 7.20 11.26 0.12
C MET A 124 5.92 11.96 -0.33
N GLU A 125 6.04 13.14 -0.93
CA GLU A 125 4.89 13.88 -1.44
C GLU A 125 4.22 13.17 -2.62
N GLN A 126 5.01 12.61 -3.55
CA GLN A 126 4.48 11.78 -4.64
C GLN A 126 3.74 10.54 -4.12
N ASN A 127 4.31 9.84 -3.13
CA ASN A 127 3.67 8.68 -2.51
C ASN A 127 2.37 9.07 -1.80
N LYS A 128 2.35 10.21 -1.11
CA LYS A 128 1.15 10.74 -0.45
C LYS A 128 0.06 11.10 -1.47
N GLN A 129 0.42 11.73 -2.57
CA GLN A 129 -0.50 12.07 -3.65
C GLN A 129 -1.04 10.81 -4.32
N MET A 130 -0.18 9.81 -4.58
CA MET A 130 -0.58 8.51 -5.11
C MET A 130 -1.58 7.82 -4.19
N LYS A 131 -1.28 7.72 -2.89
CA LYS A 131 -2.18 7.13 -1.90
C LYS A 131 -3.55 7.81 -1.92
N LYS A 132 -3.58 9.15 -1.90
CA LYS A 132 -4.84 9.91 -1.96
C LYS A 132 -5.62 9.64 -3.24
N ALA A 133 -4.94 9.58 -4.38
CA ALA A 133 -5.58 9.27 -5.68
C ALA A 133 -6.19 7.87 -5.69
N LEU A 134 -5.51 6.87 -5.12
CA LEU A 134 -6.03 5.50 -5.02
C LEU A 134 -7.24 5.41 -4.08
N GLU A 135 -7.21 6.11 -2.96
CA GLU A 135 -8.35 6.21 -2.03
C GLU A 135 -9.56 6.85 -2.72
N GLU A 136 -9.38 7.98 -3.41
CA GLU A 136 -10.44 8.67 -4.14
C GLU A 136 -11.02 7.80 -5.27
N ALA A 137 -10.15 7.13 -6.04
CA ALA A 137 -10.58 6.20 -7.08
C ALA A 137 -11.39 5.02 -6.50
N THR A 138 -11.00 4.51 -5.34
CA THR A 138 -11.71 3.43 -4.65
C THR A 138 -13.10 3.87 -4.22
N GLU A 139 -13.25 5.10 -3.68
CA GLU A 139 -14.58 5.64 -3.35
C GLU A 139 -15.45 5.83 -4.59
N LYS A 140 -14.86 6.30 -5.70
CA LYS A 140 -15.56 6.39 -6.99
C LYS A 140 -16.06 5.02 -7.46
N ILE A 141 -15.23 3.98 -7.37
CA ILE A 141 -15.61 2.60 -7.71
C ILE A 141 -16.74 2.11 -6.81
N ARG A 142 -16.67 2.36 -5.50
CA ARG A 142 -17.72 2.00 -4.54
C ARG A 142 -19.05 2.70 -4.88
N GLY A 143 -18.98 3.96 -5.29
CA GLY A 143 -20.12 4.73 -5.79
C GLY A 143 -20.55 4.41 -7.22
N GLN A 144 -19.93 3.39 -7.87
CA GLN A 144 -20.17 2.97 -9.25
C GLN A 144 -19.86 4.05 -10.31
N ASP A 145 -19.12 5.10 -9.94
CA ASP A 145 -18.57 6.10 -10.85
C ASP A 145 -17.25 5.61 -11.46
N TYR A 146 -17.34 4.60 -12.32
CA TYR A 146 -16.16 3.98 -12.94
C TYR A 146 -15.40 4.93 -13.87
N ASP A 147 -16.11 5.85 -14.53
CA ASP A 147 -15.50 6.86 -15.40
C ASP A 147 -14.67 7.86 -14.60
N GLY A 148 -15.22 8.37 -13.50
CA GLY A 148 -14.51 9.24 -12.57
C GLY A 148 -13.29 8.55 -11.98
N ALA A 149 -13.41 7.27 -11.61
CA ALA A 149 -12.28 6.48 -11.13
C ALA A 149 -11.17 6.37 -12.19
N LEU A 150 -11.52 6.05 -13.44
CA LEU A 150 -10.55 5.91 -14.53
C LEU A 150 -9.81 7.20 -14.84
N VAL A 151 -10.46 8.36 -14.73
CA VAL A 151 -9.78 9.68 -14.89
C VAL A 151 -8.67 9.84 -13.85
N ILE A 152 -8.95 9.52 -12.60
CA ILE A 152 -7.97 9.61 -11.50
C ILE A 152 -6.84 8.58 -11.69
N LEU A 153 -7.21 7.33 -11.99
CA LEU A 153 -6.25 6.23 -12.17
C LEU A 153 -5.33 6.45 -13.36
N ASN A 154 -5.82 7.02 -14.46
CA ASN A 154 -4.99 7.36 -15.61
C ASN A 154 -3.93 8.41 -15.26
N LYS A 155 -4.26 9.42 -14.44
CA LYS A 155 -3.27 10.39 -13.95
C LYS A 155 -2.24 9.71 -13.03
N ALA A 156 -2.70 8.82 -12.15
CA ALA A 156 -1.82 8.05 -11.27
C ALA A 156 -0.84 7.17 -12.10
N LEU A 157 -1.33 6.51 -13.14
CA LEU A 157 -0.52 5.67 -14.04
C LEU A 157 0.41 6.46 -14.97
N GLN A 158 0.10 7.74 -15.26
CA GLN A 158 1.06 8.63 -15.92
C GLN A 158 2.27 8.94 -15.02
N ALA A 159 2.05 9.07 -13.71
CA ALA A 159 3.12 9.31 -12.74
C ALA A 159 3.90 8.03 -12.40
N ASP A 160 3.22 6.90 -12.27
CA ASP A 160 3.81 5.59 -12.00
C ASP A 160 3.11 4.49 -12.84
N PRO A 161 3.60 4.22 -14.06
CA PRO A 161 2.99 3.26 -14.99
C PRO A 161 2.96 1.81 -14.49
N LYS A 162 3.77 1.48 -13.48
CA LYS A 162 3.86 0.13 -12.90
C LYS A 162 3.19 0.01 -11.52
N ASN A 163 2.40 1.00 -11.12
CA ASN A 163 1.68 0.92 -9.87
C ASN A 163 0.62 -0.17 -9.90
N ALA A 164 0.90 -1.30 -9.28
CA ALA A 164 0.03 -2.47 -9.32
C ALA A 164 -1.39 -2.18 -8.78
N ASN A 165 -1.50 -1.34 -7.74
CA ASN A 165 -2.81 -0.97 -7.19
C ASN A 165 -3.63 -0.12 -8.17
N ALA A 166 -2.99 0.86 -8.82
CA ALA A 166 -3.66 1.69 -9.84
C ALA A 166 -4.08 0.85 -11.04
N LEU A 167 -3.23 -0.06 -11.51
CA LEU A 167 -3.53 -1.01 -12.59
C LEU A 167 -4.69 -1.93 -12.21
N TYR A 168 -4.69 -2.48 -10.99
CA TYR A 168 -5.77 -3.35 -10.51
C TYR A 168 -7.12 -2.62 -10.47
N LEU A 169 -7.16 -1.42 -9.88
CA LEU A 169 -8.38 -0.61 -9.81
C LEU A 169 -8.85 -0.18 -11.21
N SER A 170 -7.92 0.12 -12.12
CA SER A 170 -8.24 0.41 -13.53
C SER A 170 -8.83 -0.82 -14.23
N GLY A 171 -8.23 -1.99 -14.04
CA GLY A 171 -8.74 -3.26 -14.55
C GLY A 171 -10.14 -3.56 -14.03
N LEU A 172 -10.37 -3.42 -12.73
CA LEU A 172 -11.67 -3.59 -12.09
C LEU A 172 -12.72 -2.62 -12.65
N SER A 173 -12.38 -1.34 -12.78
CA SER A 173 -13.28 -0.31 -13.31
C SER A 173 -13.68 -0.61 -14.76
N ASN A 174 -12.71 -0.99 -15.61
CA ASN A 174 -12.96 -1.38 -16.99
C ASN A 174 -13.82 -2.66 -17.08
N ALA A 175 -13.58 -3.67 -16.24
CA ALA A 175 -14.37 -4.89 -16.18
C ALA A 175 -15.84 -4.58 -15.82
N LYS A 176 -16.07 -3.73 -14.82
CA LYS A 176 -17.42 -3.28 -14.44
C LYS A 176 -18.13 -2.52 -15.56
N LYS A 177 -17.41 -1.78 -16.37
CA LYS A 177 -17.91 -1.13 -17.60
C LYS A 177 -18.05 -2.08 -18.78
N LYS A 178 -17.72 -3.35 -18.63
CA LYS A 178 -17.67 -4.36 -19.71
C LYS A 178 -16.65 -4.04 -20.81
N ASN A 179 -15.68 -3.17 -20.53
CA ASN A 179 -14.55 -2.92 -21.43
C ASN A 179 -13.46 -3.97 -21.18
N PHE A 180 -13.75 -5.22 -21.55
CA PHE A 180 -12.89 -6.36 -21.27
C PHE A 180 -11.49 -6.28 -21.90
N PRO A 181 -11.29 -5.70 -23.10
CA PRO A 181 -9.93 -5.54 -23.65
C PRO A 181 -9.03 -4.70 -22.73
N ALA A 182 -9.50 -3.55 -22.28
CA ALA A 182 -8.74 -2.67 -21.38
C ALA A 182 -8.59 -3.31 -19.98
N ALA A 183 -9.62 -4.00 -19.49
CA ALA A 183 -9.58 -4.71 -18.20
C ALA A 183 -8.50 -5.79 -18.21
N LYS A 184 -8.46 -6.64 -19.25
CA LYS A 184 -7.46 -7.70 -19.40
C LYS A 184 -6.06 -7.12 -19.46
N ALA A 185 -5.83 -6.11 -20.31
CA ALA A 185 -4.52 -5.47 -20.46
C ALA A 185 -3.97 -4.91 -19.13
N ALA A 186 -4.82 -4.32 -18.30
CA ALA A 186 -4.41 -3.82 -16.98
C ALA A 186 -4.17 -4.97 -15.99
N LEU A 187 -5.06 -5.96 -15.92
CA LEU A 187 -4.94 -7.08 -14.98
C LEU A 187 -3.78 -8.02 -15.32
N GLU A 188 -3.47 -8.25 -16.61
CA GLU A 188 -2.29 -9.00 -17.05
C GLU A 188 -0.99 -8.33 -16.56
N GLN A 189 -0.92 -7.00 -16.60
CA GLN A 189 0.21 -6.28 -16.02
C GLN A 189 0.29 -6.48 -14.50
N VAL A 190 -0.85 -6.47 -13.80
CA VAL A 190 -0.86 -6.72 -12.35
C VAL A 190 -0.34 -8.12 -12.03
N THR A 191 -0.84 -9.16 -12.73
CA THR A 191 -0.40 -10.53 -12.48
C THR A 191 1.07 -10.77 -12.85
N ALA A 192 1.61 -10.01 -13.80
CA ALA A 192 3.04 -10.03 -14.12
C ALA A 192 3.89 -9.32 -13.04
N LEU A 193 3.40 -8.22 -12.45
CA LEU A 193 4.11 -7.46 -11.41
C LEU A 193 4.00 -8.12 -10.02
N THR A 194 2.83 -8.71 -9.73
CA THR A 194 2.49 -9.32 -8.45
C THR A 194 1.82 -10.68 -8.67
N PRO A 195 2.61 -11.74 -8.98
CA PRO A 195 2.07 -13.04 -9.35
C PRO A 195 1.24 -13.75 -8.27
N ASP A 196 1.44 -13.37 -7.00
CA ASP A 196 0.71 -13.95 -5.86
C ASP A 196 -0.53 -13.14 -5.45
N PHE A 197 -0.94 -12.16 -6.26
CA PHE A 197 -2.12 -11.35 -5.96
C PHE A 197 -3.39 -12.02 -6.50
N ALA A 198 -3.96 -12.95 -5.72
CA ALA A 198 -5.15 -13.73 -6.08
C ALA A 198 -6.34 -12.89 -6.59
N PRO A 199 -6.67 -11.69 -6.05
CA PRO A 199 -7.77 -10.89 -6.60
C PRO A 199 -7.58 -10.49 -8.07
N ALA A 200 -6.35 -10.25 -8.54
CA ALA A 200 -6.10 -9.91 -9.94
C ALA A 200 -6.33 -11.11 -10.85
N HIS A 201 -5.84 -12.29 -10.48
CA HIS A 201 -6.10 -13.54 -11.19
C HIS A 201 -7.60 -13.83 -11.27
N PHE A 202 -8.34 -13.65 -10.17
CA PHE A 202 -9.78 -13.86 -10.15
C PHE A 202 -10.51 -12.92 -11.13
N GLN A 203 -10.22 -11.63 -11.09
CA GLN A 203 -10.84 -10.66 -12.00
C GLN A 203 -10.46 -10.91 -13.47
N LEU A 204 -9.22 -11.30 -13.71
CA LEU A 204 -8.74 -11.66 -15.06
C LEU A 204 -9.45 -12.93 -15.59
N GLY A 205 -9.65 -13.92 -14.72
CA GLY A 205 -10.43 -15.12 -15.01
C GLY A 205 -11.87 -14.76 -15.43
N ILE A 206 -12.53 -13.88 -14.70
CA ILE A 206 -13.86 -13.36 -15.05
C ILE A 206 -13.81 -12.68 -16.44
N CYS A 207 -12.84 -11.82 -16.69
CA CYS A 207 -12.73 -11.11 -17.97
C CYS A 207 -12.55 -12.09 -19.16
N TYR A 208 -11.71 -13.11 -19.00
CA TYR A 208 -11.55 -14.16 -20.01
C TYR A 208 -12.82 -14.98 -20.20
N GLN A 209 -13.52 -15.32 -19.13
CA GLN A 209 -14.80 -16.01 -19.20
C GLN A 209 -15.86 -15.20 -19.98
N GLN A 210 -15.94 -13.90 -19.72
CA GLN A 210 -16.88 -12.99 -20.40
C GLN A 210 -16.55 -12.79 -21.89
N THR A 211 -15.31 -13.07 -22.29
CA THR A 211 -14.86 -12.99 -23.69
C THR A 211 -14.74 -14.37 -24.36
N ASP A 212 -15.29 -15.43 -23.74
CA ASP A 212 -15.28 -16.82 -24.19
C ASP A 212 -13.88 -17.45 -24.39
N GLU A 213 -12.87 -16.88 -23.68
CA GLU A 213 -11.49 -17.40 -23.66
C GLU A 213 -11.33 -18.42 -22.50
N LYS A 214 -12.05 -19.53 -22.60
CA LYS A 214 -12.28 -20.50 -21.51
C LYS A 214 -11.00 -21.09 -20.93
N GLU A 215 -10.05 -21.48 -21.78
CA GLU A 215 -8.77 -22.07 -21.35
C GLU A 215 -7.95 -21.06 -20.53
N LYS A 216 -7.95 -19.78 -20.95
CA LYS A 216 -7.28 -18.73 -20.19
C LYS A 216 -8.01 -18.43 -18.87
N ALA A 217 -9.34 -18.42 -18.87
CA ALA A 217 -10.12 -18.28 -17.65
C ALA A 217 -9.80 -19.38 -16.65
N LEU A 218 -9.77 -20.64 -17.10
CA LEU A 218 -9.44 -21.79 -16.27
C LEU A 218 -8.02 -21.69 -15.70
N ALA A 219 -7.05 -21.27 -16.51
CA ALA A 219 -5.68 -21.06 -16.03
C ALA A 219 -5.63 -20.03 -14.89
N GLN A 220 -6.38 -18.93 -15.00
CA GLN A 220 -6.45 -17.92 -13.93
C GLN A 220 -7.15 -18.45 -12.67
N TYR A 221 -8.25 -19.17 -12.81
CA TYR A 221 -8.94 -19.77 -11.66
C TYR A 221 -8.08 -20.84 -10.95
N ARG A 222 -7.28 -21.61 -11.68
CA ARG A 222 -6.30 -22.54 -11.08
C ARG A 222 -5.24 -21.80 -10.26
N GLU A 223 -4.77 -20.64 -10.73
CA GLU A 223 -3.86 -19.80 -9.93
C GLU A 223 -4.54 -19.29 -8.65
N VAL A 224 -5.80 -18.85 -8.73
CA VAL A 224 -6.55 -18.45 -7.53
C VAL A 224 -6.70 -19.62 -6.55
N MET A 225 -7.01 -20.83 -7.04
CA MET A 225 -7.11 -22.04 -6.22
C MET A 225 -5.77 -22.43 -5.58
N ARG A 226 -4.65 -22.21 -6.27
CA ARG A 226 -3.29 -22.43 -5.73
C ARG A 226 -2.98 -21.43 -4.61
N LEU A 227 -3.34 -20.15 -4.79
CA LEU A 227 -3.05 -19.06 -3.86
C LEU A 227 -3.98 -19.08 -2.63
N ASP A 228 -5.24 -19.45 -2.81
CA ASP A 228 -6.25 -19.55 -1.75
C ASP A 228 -7.05 -20.86 -1.86
N PRO A 229 -6.45 -21.99 -1.45
CA PRO A 229 -7.07 -23.31 -1.56
C PRO A 229 -8.24 -23.53 -0.59
N ALA A 230 -8.47 -22.65 0.36
CA ALA A 230 -9.58 -22.74 1.31
C ALA A 230 -10.87 -22.10 0.77
N ASN A 231 -10.77 -21.21 -0.21
CA ASN A 231 -11.92 -20.52 -0.77
C ASN A 231 -12.64 -21.39 -1.81
N LEU A 232 -13.75 -21.96 -1.42
CA LEU A 232 -14.54 -22.89 -2.24
C LEU A 232 -15.18 -22.22 -3.46
N ASP A 233 -15.41 -20.93 -3.44
CA ASP A 233 -16.01 -20.20 -4.56
C ASP A 233 -15.08 -20.17 -5.78
N ASN A 234 -13.77 -20.26 -5.56
CA ASN A 234 -12.78 -20.40 -6.63
C ASN A 234 -12.93 -21.72 -7.38
N TYR A 235 -13.17 -22.81 -6.64
CA TYR A 235 -13.43 -24.14 -7.22
C TYR A 235 -14.75 -24.15 -8.00
N PHE A 236 -15.77 -23.44 -7.51
CA PHE A 236 -17.06 -23.32 -8.22
C PHE A 236 -16.89 -22.66 -9.61
N ASN A 237 -16.18 -21.51 -9.68
CA ASN A 237 -15.92 -20.84 -10.96
C ASN A 237 -15.09 -21.68 -11.92
N ALA A 238 -14.05 -22.36 -11.44
CA ALA A 238 -13.27 -23.29 -12.24
C ALA A 238 -14.14 -24.43 -12.76
N THR A 239 -15.04 -24.98 -11.93
CA THR A 239 -15.96 -26.08 -12.32
C THR A 239 -16.88 -25.67 -13.45
N LEU A 240 -17.44 -24.45 -13.38
CA LEU A 240 -18.29 -23.95 -14.47
C LEU A 240 -17.57 -23.95 -15.83
N ILE A 241 -16.30 -23.56 -15.85
CA ILE A 241 -15.48 -23.56 -17.07
C ILE A 241 -15.11 -24.99 -17.49
N LEU A 242 -14.76 -25.86 -16.53
CA LEU A 242 -14.43 -27.25 -16.81
C LEU A 242 -15.60 -28.02 -17.45
N VAL A 243 -16.82 -27.79 -16.96
CA VAL A 243 -18.03 -28.37 -17.56
C VAL A 243 -18.20 -27.88 -19.01
N GLN A 244 -18.02 -26.59 -19.27
CA GLN A 244 -18.10 -26.02 -20.61
C GLN A 244 -16.99 -26.52 -21.56
N LEU A 245 -15.82 -26.88 -21.03
CA LEU A 245 -14.70 -27.45 -21.76
C LEU A 245 -14.81 -28.97 -21.92
N ASN A 246 -15.91 -29.56 -21.45
CA ASN A 246 -16.12 -31.01 -21.45
C ASN A 246 -15.01 -31.80 -20.74
N GLN A 247 -14.57 -31.28 -19.58
CA GLN A 247 -13.59 -31.89 -18.68
C GLN A 247 -14.25 -32.40 -17.39
N PRO A 248 -15.13 -33.42 -17.45
CA PRO A 248 -16.01 -33.81 -16.36
C PRO A 248 -15.27 -34.42 -15.17
N GLN A 249 -14.08 -35.02 -15.38
CA GLN A 249 -13.33 -35.65 -14.31
C GLN A 249 -12.82 -34.60 -13.29
N GLU A 250 -12.12 -33.58 -13.79
CA GLU A 250 -11.59 -32.50 -12.95
C GLU A 250 -12.72 -31.65 -12.36
N ALA A 251 -13.77 -31.40 -13.14
CA ALA A 251 -14.98 -30.72 -12.67
C ALA A 251 -15.61 -31.45 -11.47
N LEU A 252 -15.72 -32.77 -11.53
CA LEU A 252 -16.27 -33.61 -10.45
C LEU A 252 -15.37 -33.54 -9.20
N GLU A 253 -14.06 -33.57 -9.34
CA GLU A 253 -13.13 -33.44 -8.21
C GLU A 253 -13.35 -32.11 -7.45
N ASN A 254 -13.50 -31.02 -8.19
CA ASN A 254 -13.82 -29.72 -7.62
C ASN A 254 -15.19 -29.73 -6.90
N CYS A 255 -16.23 -30.30 -7.55
CA CYS A 255 -17.54 -30.46 -6.92
C CYS A 255 -17.45 -31.24 -5.61
N LEU A 256 -16.74 -32.37 -5.59
CA LEU A 256 -16.58 -33.19 -4.39
C LEU A 256 -15.91 -32.40 -3.26
N LYS A 257 -14.89 -31.59 -3.59
CA LYS A 257 -14.24 -30.75 -2.60
C LYS A 257 -15.21 -29.70 -2.00
N ILE A 258 -16.07 -29.09 -2.82
CA ILE A 258 -17.08 -28.16 -2.33
C ILE A 258 -18.11 -28.89 -1.47
N LEU A 259 -18.60 -30.05 -1.92
CA LEU A 259 -19.63 -30.85 -1.24
C LEU A 259 -19.17 -31.45 0.09
N GLN A 260 -17.85 -31.57 0.34
CA GLN A 260 -17.34 -31.92 1.66
C GLN A 260 -17.70 -30.88 2.73
N ALA A 261 -17.76 -29.60 2.38
CA ALA A 261 -18.09 -28.52 3.29
C ALA A 261 -19.55 -28.04 3.14
N ARG A 262 -20.14 -28.22 1.95
CA ARG A 262 -21.51 -27.78 1.61
C ARG A 262 -22.28 -28.96 0.95
N PRO A 263 -22.60 -30.03 1.68
CA PRO A 263 -23.15 -31.26 1.10
C PRO A 263 -24.53 -31.07 0.43
N ASP A 264 -25.25 -30.06 0.86
CA ASP A 264 -26.63 -29.77 0.44
C ASP A 264 -26.72 -28.62 -0.59
N ASP A 265 -25.56 -28.17 -1.13
CA ASP A 265 -25.53 -27.13 -2.15
C ASP A 265 -26.18 -27.62 -3.45
N PRO A 266 -27.35 -27.06 -3.87
CA PRO A 266 -28.10 -27.59 -5.00
C PRO A 266 -27.40 -27.36 -6.34
N ASP A 267 -26.63 -26.26 -6.49
CA ASP A 267 -25.94 -25.95 -7.72
C ASP A 267 -24.76 -26.87 -7.94
N VAL A 268 -24.01 -27.15 -6.86
CA VAL A 268 -22.86 -28.03 -6.90
C VAL A 268 -23.28 -29.52 -7.07
N ASN A 269 -24.37 -29.93 -6.41
CA ASN A 269 -24.93 -31.26 -6.64
C ASN A 269 -25.42 -31.44 -8.08
N GLU A 270 -26.04 -30.42 -8.70
CA GLU A 270 -26.43 -30.46 -10.10
C GLU A 270 -25.21 -30.60 -11.02
N MET A 271 -24.16 -29.80 -10.81
CA MET A 271 -22.91 -29.90 -11.59
C MET A 271 -22.24 -31.27 -11.42
N ALA A 272 -22.20 -31.83 -10.21
CA ALA A 272 -21.70 -33.17 -9.98
C ALA A 272 -22.52 -34.24 -10.73
N GLY A 273 -23.84 -34.08 -10.75
CA GLY A 273 -24.73 -34.93 -11.53
C GLY A 273 -24.46 -34.85 -13.03
N GLN A 274 -24.27 -33.65 -13.56
CA GLN A 274 -23.89 -33.43 -14.97
C GLN A 274 -22.54 -34.07 -15.30
N CYS A 275 -21.54 -33.95 -14.43
CA CYS A 275 -20.23 -34.56 -14.60
C CYS A 275 -20.35 -36.09 -14.61
N GLN A 276 -21.10 -36.69 -13.68
CA GLN A 276 -21.32 -38.15 -13.63
C GLN A 276 -22.06 -38.65 -14.86
N LEU A 277 -23.03 -37.87 -15.36
CA LEU A 277 -23.74 -38.19 -16.61
C LEU A 277 -22.79 -38.23 -17.81
N GLN A 278 -21.90 -37.25 -17.93
CA GLN A 278 -20.87 -37.22 -18.98
C GLN A 278 -19.87 -38.35 -18.86
N LEU A 279 -19.58 -38.83 -17.66
CA LEU A 279 -18.71 -39.97 -17.37
C LEU A 279 -19.42 -41.31 -17.55
N GLY A 280 -20.73 -41.30 -17.83
CA GLY A 280 -21.51 -42.53 -18.06
C GLY A 280 -22.01 -43.23 -16.78
N ASP A 281 -21.79 -42.63 -15.60
CA ASP A 281 -22.28 -43.18 -14.34
C ASP A 281 -23.69 -42.62 -14.01
N TYR A 282 -24.67 -43.22 -14.72
CA TYR A 282 -26.09 -42.79 -14.59
C TYR A 282 -26.66 -42.93 -13.18
N ALA A 283 -26.20 -43.95 -12.41
CA ALA A 283 -26.67 -44.18 -11.06
C ALA A 283 -26.22 -43.06 -10.11
N LYS A 284 -24.96 -42.65 -10.16
CA LYS A 284 -24.45 -41.52 -9.38
C LYS A 284 -25.01 -40.20 -9.89
N ALA A 285 -25.15 -40.01 -11.20
CA ALA A 285 -25.78 -38.82 -11.76
C ALA A 285 -27.18 -38.62 -11.17
N LEU A 286 -28.01 -39.68 -11.17
CA LEU A 286 -29.36 -39.67 -10.61
C LEU A 286 -29.35 -39.26 -9.13
N ALA A 287 -28.48 -39.86 -8.31
CA ALA A 287 -28.37 -39.54 -6.89
C ALA A 287 -28.02 -38.08 -6.63
N TYR A 288 -27.11 -37.48 -7.43
CA TYR A 288 -26.76 -36.08 -7.31
C TYR A 288 -27.90 -35.16 -7.77
N PHE A 289 -28.59 -35.46 -8.85
CA PHE A 289 -29.76 -34.68 -9.28
C PHE A 289 -30.90 -34.73 -8.28
N GLU A 290 -31.17 -35.89 -7.63
CA GLU A 290 -32.13 -36.01 -6.57
C GLU A 290 -31.79 -35.12 -5.36
N LYS A 291 -30.51 -35.05 -4.97
CA LYS A 291 -30.05 -34.12 -3.94
C LYS A 291 -30.24 -32.66 -4.36
N ALA A 292 -29.85 -32.32 -5.60
CA ALA A 292 -30.04 -30.97 -6.13
C ALA A 292 -31.53 -30.56 -6.08
N LEU A 293 -32.43 -31.48 -6.48
CA LEU A 293 -33.88 -31.27 -6.41
C LEU A 293 -34.40 -31.06 -4.99
N ALA A 294 -33.90 -31.85 -4.02
CA ALA A 294 -34.35 -31.81 -2.64
C ALA A 294 -34.00 -30.47 -1.97
N PHE A 295 -32.85 -29.87 -2.27
CA PHE A 295 -32.38 -28.65 -1.64
C PHE A 295 -32.58 -27.38 -2.46
N SER A 296 -32.97 -27.46 -3.74
CA SER A 296 -33.26 -26.30 -4.58
C SER A 296 -34.47 -25.53 -4.05
N GLN A 297 -34.35 -24.19 -4.06
CA GLN A 297 -35.50 -23.30 -3.77
C GLN A 297 -36.11 -22.70 -5.05
N ASP A 298 -35.49 -22.92 -6.20
CA ASP A 298 -35.92 -22.41 -7.51
C ASP A 298 -36.90 -23.40 -8.16
N GLU A 299 -38.16 -23.03 -8.29
CA GLU A 299 -39.23 -23.85 -8.89
C GLU A 299 -38.99 -24.17 -10.36
N ALA A 300 -38.40 -23.25 -11.13
CA ALA A 300 -38.04 -23.51 -12.53
C ALA A 300 -36.94 -24.59 -12.63
N LYS A 301 -35.95 -24.48 -11.76
CA LYS A 301 -34.87 -25.47 -11.64
C LYS A 301 -35.42 -26.84 -11.17
N LYS A 302 -36.30 -26.87 -10.20
CA LYS A 302 -36.95 -28.11 -9.76
C LYS A 302 -37.69 -28.81 -10.89
N LYS A 303 -38.39 -28.04 -11.73
CA LYS A 303 -39.09 -28.62 -12.87
C LYS A 303 -38.11 -29.27 -13.85
N LEU A 304 -37.02 -28.58 -14.21
CA LEU A 304 -36.01 -29.13 -15.10
C LEU A 304 -35.35 -30.39 -14.53
N LEU A 305 -34.99 -30.37 -13.23
CA LEU A 305 -34.40 -31.53 -12.55
C LEU A 305 -35.36 -32.70 -12.51
N ASN A 306 -36.68 -32.51 -12.26
CA ASN A 306 -37.67 -33.58 -12.32
C ASN A 306 -37.77 -34.21 -13.70
N GLU A 307 -37.80 -33.42 -14.79
CA GLU A 307 -37.82 -33.89 -16.15
C GLU A 307 -36.57 -34.72 -16.49
N LEU A 308 -35.38 -34.25 -16.07
CA LEU A 308 -34.09 -34.94 -16.24
C LEU A 308 -34.05 -36.26 -15.49
N ILE A 309 -34.44 -36.27 -14.20
CA ILE A 309 -34.51 -37.46 -13.35
C ILE A 309 -35.49 -38.49 -13.97
N ALA A 310 -36.66 -38.07 -14.43
CA ALA A 310 -37.63 -38.96 -15.07
C ALA A 310 -37.07 -39.60 -16.37
N GLY A 311 -36.34 -38.82 -17.15
CA GLY A 311 -35.62 -39.31 -18.37
C GLY A 311 -34.57 -40.35 -18.04
N LEU A 312 -33.72 -40.06 -17.05
CA LEU A 312 -32.65 -40.99 -16.63
C LEU A 312 -33.22 -42.30 -16.05
N ARG A 313 -34.23 -42.25 -15.23
CA ARG A 313 -34.89 -43.47 -14.69
C ARG A 313 -35.43 -44.37 -15.79
N LYS A 314 -36.01 -43.78 -16.89
CA LYS A 314 -36.50 -44.55 -18.03
C LYS A 314 -35.34 -45.20 -18.83
N SER A 315 -34.20 -44.55 -18.92
CA SER A 315 -33.03 -45.07 -19.68
C SER A 315 -32.23 -46.12 -18.89
N THR A 316 -32.33 -46.17 -17.56
CA THR A 316 -31.67 -47.13 -16.67
C THR A 316 -32.48 -48.37 -16.36
N LEU A 317 -33.76 -48.44 -16.75
CA LEU A 317 -34.59 -49.64 -16.59
C LEU A 317 -34.12 -50.69 -17.61
N PRO A 318 -33.88 -51.96 -17.18
CA PRO A 318 -33.60 -53.06 -18.13
C PRO A 318 -34.79 -53.23 -19.09
N LYS A 319 -34.46 -53.28 -20.37
CA LYS A 319 -35.46 -53.61 -21.43
C LYS A 319 -35.85 -55.04 -21.33
#